data_14029552defe0934a2af85565b9bf17d
#
_entry.id   14029552defe0934a2af85565b9bf17d
#
_cell.length_a   1.000
_cell.length_b   1.000
_cell.length_c   1.000
_cell.angle_alpha   90.00
_cell.angle_beta   90.00
_cell.angle_gamma   90.00
#
_symmetry.space_group_name_H-M   'P 1'
#
loop_
_entity.id
_entity.type
_entity.pdbx_description
1 polymer ?
#
loop_
_entity_poly.entity_id
_entity_poly.type
_entity_poly.pdbx_seq_one_letter_code
_entity_poly.pdbx_strand_id
1 'polypeptide(L)'
;LDYAIYGHVDVGCMHVRPALDMTVTQDESLVRELSDKIVALVRKYGGVMWGEHGKGFRSEYTPTFFGELYPELGKIKAAFDPDNRLNPGKIVAPNASSDGVVRVEAPLRGHFDRQVAKEVRSQYEVAFSCNGNGA
;
A
#
# COMPACT_ATOMS: atom_id res chain seq x y z
N LEU A 1 -19.11 4.62 5.77
CA LEU A 1 -18.21 3.89 4.87
C LEU A 1 -18.59 2.41 4.88
N ASP A 2 -18.94 1.87 3.72
CA ASP A 2 -19.21 0.45 3.57
C ASP A 2 -17.89 -0.32 3.52
N TYR A 3 -17.92 -1.57 3.98
CA TYR A 3 -16.74 -2.42 3.99
C TYR A 3 -17.12 -3.90 3.96
N ALA A 4 -16.18 -4.72 3.51
CA ALA A 4 -16.23 -6.16 3.63
C ALA A 4 -15.03 -6.67 4.44
N ILE A 5 -15.23 -7.75 5.19
CA ILE A 5 -14.17 -8.46 5.90
C ILE A 5 -14.26 -9.94 5.55
N TYR A 6 -13.14 -10.52 5.19
CA TYR A 6 -12.94 -11.96 5.05
C TYR A 6 -11.51 -12.31 5.46
N GLY A 7 -11.20 -13.58 5.60
CA GLY A 7 -9.85 -13.95 6.02
C GLY A 7 -9.65 -15.44 6.15
N HIS A 8 -8.49 -15.80 6.67
CA HIS A 8 -8.04 -17.14 6.91
C HIS A 8 -7.99 -17.40 8.40
N VAL A 9 -8.93 -18.16 8.91
CA VAL A 9 -9.12 -18.40 10.36
C VAL A 9 -7.95 -19.19 10.95
N ASP A 10 -7.39 -20.11 10.18
CA ASP A 10 -6.29 -20.99 10.56
C ASP A 10 -4.99 -20.23 10.89
N VAL A 11 -4.77 -19.10 10.24
CA VAL A 11 -3.57 -18.24 10.46
C VAL A 11 -3.91 -16.87 11.05
N GLY A 12 -5.18 -16.60 11.36
CA GLY A 12 -5.62 -15.33 11.92
C GLY A 12 -5.44 -14.13 10.99
N CYS A 13 -5.39 -14.36 9.68
CA CYS A 13 -5.25 -13.29 8.68
C CYS A 13 -6.61 -12.71 8.32
N MET A 14 -6.76 -11.39 8.39
CA MET A 14 -7.99 -10.68 8.04
C MET A 14 -7.75 -9.72 6.87
N HIS A 15 -8.62 -9.80 5.88
CA HIS A 15 -8.66 -8.86 4.75
C HIS A 15 -9.81 -7.86 4.99
N VAL A 16 -9.46 -6.64 5.32
CA VAL A 16 -10.42 -5.54 5.46
C VAL A 16 -10.45 -4.76 4.15
N ARG A 17 -11.63 -4.69 3.52
CA ARG A 17 -11.85 -4.05 2.22
C ARG A 17 -12.84 -2.89 2.37
N PRO A 18 -12.38 -1.68 2.66
CA PRO A 18 -13.24 -0.50 2.62
C PRO A 18 -13.68 -0.21 1.19
N ALA A 19 -14.96 0.14 1.00
CA ALA A 19 -15.48 0.56 -0.28
C ALA A 19 -15.18 2.05 -0.48
N LEU A 20 -14.15 2.35 -1.26
CA LEU A 20 -13.70 3.70 -1.60
C LEU A 20 -13.80 3.91 -3.10
N ASP A 21 -14.37 5.04 -3.51
CA ASP A 21 -14.31 5.50 -4.89
C ASP A 21 -13.03 6.30 -5.12
N MET A 22 -12.00 5.63 -5.63
CA MET A 22 -10.69 6.24 -5.86
C MET A 22 -10.67 7.29 -6.98
N THR A 23 -11.79 7.52 -7.66
CA THR A 23 -11.95 8.64 -8.59
C THR A 23 -12.31 9.94 -7.88
N VAL A 24 -12.74 9.86 -6.62
CA VAL A 24 -13.14 11.00 -5.78
C VAL A 24 -12.00 11.37 -4.83
N THR A 25 -11.59 12.63 -4.84
CA THR A 25 -10.48 13.13 -4.01
C THR A 25 -10.72 12.92 -2.51
N GLN A 26 -11.97 13.03 -2.06
CA GLN A 26 -12.32 12.83 -0.66
C GLN A 26 -12.03 11.39 -0.22
N ASP A 27 -12.43 10.41 -1.03
CA ASP A 27 -12.19 8.99 -0.71
C ASP A 27 -10.72 8.63 -0.82
N GLU A 28 -10.01 9.19 -1.79
CA GLU A 28 -8.55 9.03 -1.90
C GLU A 28 -7.82 9.53 -0.64
N SER A 29 -8.26 10.65 -0.05
CA SER A 29 -7.67 11.17 1.18
C SER A 29 -7.91 10.26 2.40
N LEU A 30 -9.02 9.51 2.44
CA LEU A 30 -9.31 8.55 3.49
C LEU A 30 -8.33 7.37 3.54
N VAL A 31 -7.64 7.07 2.44
CA VAL A 31 -6.65 5.98 2.40
C VAL A 31 -5.55 6.19 3.44
N ARG A 32 -5.04 7.41 3.56
CA ARG A 32 -4.04 7.77 4.59
C ARG A 32 -4.62 7.61 5.99
N GLU A 33 -5.75 8.24 6.25
CA GLU A 33 -6.38 8.22 7.57
C GLU A 33 -6.68 6.79 8.04
N LEU A 34 -7.27 5.97 7.16
CA LEU A 34 -7.58 4.57 7.45
C LEU A 34 -6.31 3.75 7.67
N SER A 35 -5.28 3.97 6.85
CA SER A 35 -4.01 3.25 7.00
C SER A 35 -3.35 3.54 8.35
N ASP A 36 -3.28 4.79 8.76
CA ASP A 36 -2.70 5.18 10.05
C ASP A 36 -3.50 4.60 11.23
N LYS A 37 -4.83 4.63 11.18
CA LYS A 37 -5.69 4.03 12.21
C LYS A 37 -5.51 2.51 12.29
N ILE A 38 -5.43 1.82 11.14
CA ILE A 38 -5.20 0.38 11.10
C ILE A 38 -3.83 0.05 11.67
N VAL A 39 -2.78 0.78 11.29
CA VAL A 39 -1.43 0.59 11.82
C VAL A 39 -1.41 0.72 13.34
N ALA A 40 -2.04 1.77 13.88
CA ALA A 40 -2.13 1.98 15.32
C ALA A 40 -2.86 0.83 16.02
N LEU A 41 -3.96 0.35 15.43
CA LEU A 41 -4.75 -0.75 15.98
C LEU A 41 -3.98 -2.07 15.95
N VAL A 42 -3.33 -2.40 14.83
CA VAL A 42 -2.50 -3.62 14.68
C VAL A 42 -1.36 -3.62 15.71
N ARG A 43 -0.68 -2.48 15.88
CA ARG A 43 0.38 -2.35 16.90
C ARG A 43 -0.15 -2.53 18.32
N LYS A 44 -1.31 -1.94 18.62
CA LYS A 44 -1.96 -2.06 19.95
C LYS A 44 -2.19 -3.53 20.35
N TYR A 45 -2.52 -4.37 19.36
CA TYR A 45 -2.80 -5.79 19.61
C TYR A 45 -1.62 -6.72 19.26
N GLY A 46 -0.43 -6.20 19.00
CA GLY A 46 0.76 -6.99 18.70
C GLY A 46 0.66 -7.78 17.39
N GLY A 47 -0.19 -7.32 16.46
CA GLY A 47 -0.38 -7.97 15.18
C GLY A 47 0.66 -7.58 14.13
N VAL A 48 0.57 -8.20 12.95
CA VAL A 48 1.39 -7.90 11.77
C VAL A 48 0.49 -7.32 10.68
N MET A 49 0.86 -6.16 10.14
CA MET A 49 0.00 -5.41 9.22
C MET A 49 -0.19 -6.07 7.85
N TRP A 50 0.73 -6.90 7.43
CA TRP A 50 0.78 -7.41 6.04
C TRP A 50 0.22 -8.81 5.87
N GLY A 51 -0.07 -9.50 6.96
CA GLY A 51 -0.56 -10.86 6.90
C GLY A 51 0.32 -11.76 6.03
N GLU A 52 -0.26 -12.34 4.99
CA GLU A 52 0.38 -13.25 4.04
C GLU A 52 0.96 -12.56 2.79
N HIS A 53 0.53 -11.33 2.52
CA HIS A 53 0.97 -10.58 1.35
C HIS A 53 2.25 -9.80 1.60
N GLY A 54 2.96 -9.46 0.55
CA GLY A 54 4.10 -8.54 0.63
C GLY A 54 3.68 -7.12 1.05
N LYS A 55 4.65 -6.31 1.44
CA LYS A 55 4.41 -5.00 2.06
C LYS A 55 3.93 -3.92 1.09
N GLY A 56 4.27 -4.02 -0.18
CA GLY A 56 3.72 -3.17 -1.24
C GLY A 56 3.75 -1.67 -0.93
N PHE A 57 2.62 -1.00 -1.12
CA PHE A 57 2.47 0.44 -0.92
C PHE A 57 2.46 0.89 0.55
N ARG A 58 2.45 -0.01 1.51
CA ARG A 58 2.55 0.31 2.93
C ARG A 58 3.98 0.17 3.46
N SER A 59 4.97 0.29 2.60
CA SER A 59 6.39 0.16 2.96
C SER A 59 6.87 1.22 3.95
N GLU A 60 6.26 2.41 3.98
CA GLU A 60 6.60 3.46 4.93
C GLU A 60 6.41 3.06 6.40
N TYR A 61 5.56 2.09 6.69
CA TYR A 61 5.37 1.58 8.06
C TYR A 61 6.38 0.49 8.45
N THR A 62 7.21 0.02 7.50
CA THR A 62 8.16 -1.07 7.73
C THR A 62 9.16 -0.77 8.85
N PRO A 63 9.79 0.43 8.92
CA PRO A 63 10.70 0.75 10.03
C PRO A 63 10.04 0.64 11.39
N THR A 64 8.79 1.09 11.48
CA THR A 64 8.01 1.07 12.73
C THR A 64 7.71 -0.35 13.22
N PHE A 65 7.44 -1.27 12.30
CA PHE A 65 7.11 -2.66 12.66
C PHE A 65 8.34 -3.51 12.93
N PHE A 66 9.42 -3.31 12.19
CA PHE A 66 10.64 -4.09 12.34
C PHE A 66 11.62 -3.49 13.38
N GLY A 67 11.50 -2.19 13.71
CA GLY A 67 12.33 -1.55 14.72
C GLY A 67 13.82 -1.83 14.50
N GLU A 68 14.46 -2.43 15.50
CA GLU A 68 15.90 -2.75 15.47
C GLU A 68 16.30 -3.75 14.37
N LEU A 69 15.34 -4.52 13.85
CA LEU A 69 15.59 -5.45 12.74
C LEU A 69 15.54 -4.78 11.36
N TYR A 70 15.07 -3.54 11.29
CA TYR A 70 14.95 -2.86 9.98
C TYR A 70 16.29 -2.69 9.26
N PRO A 71 17.40 -2.32 9.93
CA PRO A 71 18.71 -2.30 9.29
C PRO A 71 19.19 -3.66 8.76
N GLU A 72 18.79 -4.76 9.40
CA GLU A 72 19.16 -6.11 8.93
C GLU A 72 18.47 -6.45 7.62
N LEU A 73 17.24 -6.00 7.42
CA LEU A 73 16.57 -6.10 6.12
C LEU A 73 17.34 -5.34 5.04
N GLY A 74 17.91 -4.17 5.37
CA GLY A 74 18.78 -3.41 4.47
C GLY A 74 20.03 -4.18 4.05
N LYS A 75 20.68 -4.89 4.98
CA LYS A 75 21.83 -5.74 4.68
C LYS A 75 21.47 -6.89 3.73
N ILE A 76 20.32 -7.53 3.94
CA ILE A 76 19.81 -8.56 3.03
C ILE A 76 19.56 -7.96 1.64
N LYS A 77 18.88 -6.81 1.59
CA LYS A 77 18.64 -6.09 0.32
C LYS A 77 19.94 -5.77 -0.39
N ALA A 78 20.94 -5.24 0.32
CA ALA A 78 22.25 -4.90 -0.26
C ALA A 78 23.02 -6.12 -0.80
N ALA A 79 22.87 -7.29 -0.15
CA ALA A 79 23.52 -8.52 -0.60
C ALA A 79 22.99 -9.02 -1.94
N PHE A 80 21.69 -8.84 -2.22
CA PHE A 80 21.07 -9.34 -3.45
C PHE A 80 20.83 -8.25 -4.51
N ASP A 81 20.72 -7.00 -4.11
CA ASP A 81 20.40 -5.87 -5.00
C ASP A 81 21.05 -4.58 -4.49
N PRO A 82 22.38 -4.50 -4.57
CA PRO A 82 23.14 -3.35 -4.07
C PRO A 82 22.78 -2.04 -4.79
N ASP A 83 22.40 -2.12 -6.06
CA ASP A 83 22.01 -0.97 -6.88
C ASP A 83 20.55 -0.57 -6.74
N ASN A 84 19.78 -1.29 -5.89
CA ASN A 84 18.36 -1.03 -5.67
C ASN A 84 17.48 -1.02 -6.93
N ARG A 85 17.73 -1.97 -7.84
CA ARG A 85 17.02 -2.10 -9.14
C ARG A 85 15.71 -2.90 -9.01
N LEU A 86 15.63 -3.81 -8.04
CA LEU A 86 14.48 -4.70 -7.85
C LEU A 86 13.49 -4.08 -6.90
N ASN A 87 12.31 -3.71 -7.41
CA ASN A 87 11.24 -3.07 -6.65
C ASN A 87 11.73 -1.88 -5.79
N PRO A 88 12.35 -0.85 -6.37
CA PRO A 88 12.83 0.30 -5.61
C PRO A 88 11.67 0.94 -4.84
N GLY A 89 11.96 1.43 -3.63
CA GLY A 89 10.95 2.04 -2.76
C GLY A 89 10.04 1.05 -2.02
N LYS A 90 10.25 -0.27 -2.16
CA LYS A 90 9.47 -1.29 -1.44
C LYS A 90 10.28 -1.87 -0.28
N ILE A 91 9.64 -1.98 0.86
CA ILE A 91 10.14 -2.57 2.11
C ILE A 91 11.32 -1.78 2.68
N VAL A 92 12.50 -1.85 2.06
CA VAL A 92 13.76 -1.27 2.55
C VAL A 92 14.70 -0.97 1.39
N ALA A 93 15.48 0.10 1.50
CA ALA A 93 16.62 0.37 0.61
C ALA A 93 17.88 -0.37 1.09
N PRO A 94 18.91 -0.61 0.22
CA PRO A 94 20.14 -1.28 0.60
C PRO A 94 20.90 -0.63 1.76
N ASN A 95 20.80 0.68 1.92
CA ASN A 95 21.39 1.45 3.03
C ASN A 95 20.48 1.55 4.25
N ALA A 96 19.36 0.82 4.26
CA ALA A 96 18.32 0.87 5.29
C ALA A 96 17.72 2.28 5.54
N SER A 97 17.91 3.22 4.60
CA SER A 97 17.18 4.50 4.67
C SER A 97 15.70 4.29 4.44
N SER A 98 14.88 5.02 5.18
CA SER A 98 13.44 5.15 4.90
C SER A 98 13.14 6.20 3.83
N ASP A 99 14.14 6.97 3.39
CA ASP A 99 13.98 7.93 2.32
C ASP A 99 13.72 7.22 1.00
N GLY A 100 12.74 7.70 0.26
CA GLY A 100 12.34 7.10 -1.01
C GLY A 100 11.53 5.80 -0.92
N VAL A 101 11.17 5.32 0.28
CA VAL A 101 10.15 4.27 0.40
C VAL A 101 8.79 4.80 -0.02
N VAL A 102 8.03 3.97 -0.72
CA VAL A 102 6.69 4.32 -1.18
C VAL A 102 5.78 4.61 0.01
N ARG A 103 5.16 5.77 -0.04
CA ARG A 103 4.23 6.27 0.97
C ARG A 103 2.79 6.02 0.54
N VAL A 104 1.89 5.96 1.52
CA VAL A 104 0.46 5.70 1.26
C VAL A 104 -0.17 6.85 0.47
N GLU A 105 0.28 8.09 0.69
CA GLU A 105 -0.18 9.27 -0.07
C GLU A 105 0.53 9.48 -1.41
N ALA A 106 1.35 8.53 -1.88
CA ALA A 106 1.87 8.59 -3.24
C ALA A 106 0.72 8.69 -4.24
N PRO A 107 0.87 9.43 -5.35
CA PRO A 107 -0.20 9.60 -6.31
C PRO A 107 -0.79 8.25 -6.73
N LEU A 108 -2.08 8.07 -6.47
CA LEU A 108 -2.84 6.89 -6.83
C LEU A 108 -3.48 7.07 -8.22
N ARG A 109 -4.00 6.00 -8.79
CA ARG A 109 -4.60 6.01 -10.13
C ARG A 109 -5.63 7.13 -10.30
N GLY A 110 -6.51 7.33 -9.31
CA GLY A 110 -7.55 8.36 -9.37
C GLY A 110 -7.00 9.77 -9.59
N HIS A 111 -5.82 10.09 -9.04
CA HIS A 111 -5.12 11.35 -9.28
C HIS A 111 -4.83 11.55 -10.77
N PHE A 112 -4.34 10.53 -11.46
CA PHE A 112 -4.03 10.59 -12.90
C PHE A 112 -5.30 10.58 -13.75
N ASP A 113 -6.27 9.75 -13.41
CA ASP A 113 -7.56 9.66 -14.13
C ASP A 113 -8.32 11.00 -14.13
N ARG A 114 -8.25 11.75 -13.04
CA ARG A 114 -8.87 13.09 -12.93
C ARG A 114 -8.22 14.14 -13.84
N GLN A 115 -7.00 13.92 -14.31
CA GLN A 115 -6.31 14.82 -15.24
C GLN A 115 -6.75 14.60 -16.70
N VAL A 116 -7.42 13.50 -16.99
CA VAL A 116 -7.94 13.22 -18.34
C VAL A 116 -9.26 13.96 -18.56
N ALA A 117 -9.38 14.62 -19.70
CA ALA A 117 -10.58 15.38 -20.06
C ALA A 117 -11.84 14.52 -19.95
N LYS A 118 -12.94 15.12 -19.47
CA LYS A 118 -14.19 14.41 -19.19
C LYS A 118 -14.74 13.70 -20.44
N GLU A 119 -14.63 14.33 -21.60
CA GLU A 119 -15.07 13.79 -22.88
C GLU A 119 -14.33 12.50 -23.24
N VAL A 120 -13.02 12.48 -23.02
CA VAL A 120 -12.18 11.30 -23.25
C VAL A 120 -12.54 10.20 -22.24
N ARG A 121 -12.71 10.54 -20.97
CA ARG A 121 -13.12 9.56 -19.96
C ARG A 121 -14.45 8.92 -20.27
N SER A 122 -15.44 9.70 -20.70
CA SER A 122 -16.75 9.19 -21.09
C SER A 122 -16.69 8.26 -22.31
N GLN A 123 -15.82 8.55 -23.25
CA GLN A 123 -15.63 7.70 -24.44
C GLN A 123 -15.01 6.33 -24.09
N TYR A 124 -14.19 6.29 -23.04
CA TYR A 124 -13.46 5.09 -22.63
C TYR A 124 -13.84 4.62 -21.21
N GLU A 125 -15.10 4.83 -20.82
CA GLU A 125 -15.61 4.56 -19.47
C GLU A 125 -15.27 3.14 -18.96
N VAL A 126 -15.40 2.14 -19.83
CA VAL A 126 -15.08 0.74 -19.48
C VAL A 126 -13.61 0.58 -19.10
N ALA A 127 -12.70 1.27 -19.80
CA ALA A 127 -11.27 1.22 -19.46
C ALA A 127 -10.97 1.92 -18.12
N PHE A 128 -11.65 3.03 -17.84
CA PHE A 128 -11.51 3.73 -16.56
C PHE A 128 -12.13 2.96 -15.39
N SER A 129 -13.12 2.13 -15.63
CA SER A 129 -13.74 1.26 -14.63
C SER A 129 -12.92 -0.01 -14.35
N CYS A 130 -11.86 -0.27 -15.11
CA CYS A 130 -11.04 -1.46 -14.98
C CYS A 130 -10.36 -1.50 -13.60
N ASN A 131 -10.57 -2.60 -12.87
CA ASN A 131 -9.99 -2.85 -11.55
C ASN A 131 -8.66 -3.65 -11.60
N GLY A 132 -8.15 -3.94 -12.80
CA GLY A 132 -6.91 -4.66 -13.00
C GLY A 132 -7.01 -6.19 -12.86
N ASN A 133 -8.19 -6.76 -12.73
CA ASN A 133 -8.36 -8.21 -12.57
C ASN A 133 -8.10 -9.00 -13.87
N GLY A 134 -7.97 -8.33 -15.00
CA GLY A 134 -7.69 -8.98 -16.28
C GLY A 134 -8.84 -9.83 -16.83
N ALA A 135 -10.06 -9.62 -16.34
CA ALA A 135 -11.26 -10.32 -16.79
C ALA A 135 -11.99 -9.55 -17.88
#